data_c6b01adee50488bb159d87b1320dc75b
#
_entry.id   c6b01adee50488bb159d87b1320dc75b
#
_cell.length_a   1.000
_cell.length_b   1.000
_cell.length_c   1.000
_cell.angle_alpha   90.00
_cell.angle_beta   90.00
_cell.angle_gamma   90.00
#
_symmetry.space_group_name_H-M   'P 1'
#
loop_
_entity.id
_entity.type
_entity.pdbx_description
1 polymer ?
#
loop_
_entity_poly.entity_id
_entity_poly.type
_entity_poly.pdbx_seq_one_letter_code
_entity_poly.pdbx_strand_id
1 'polypeptide(L)'
;MGKISNLLRWSKSRASTFSDCKRKYYLRYYQHWGGWENGAPEISRLAYRLGKMVTMATLTGSAVHEVLAAHFRGLANGQFRELVPERPVEIMRRVWMDAKKELWRENPKKYPPLFELYYDRLPDGDKLRGYAEKARQAIRAVTRLSIYERLKDIDRADILWVDPAGGAFSERVVFNVPPYEAISVPDLIYKDRDTTVIIDWKTGQVRDQDHLQMEAGAIWAHQRINGVDGPIRACLAYLASDSIDEFLVTDEDCLRAEGVIRGDMEAMTGCLEDPEMNIPRPEEAFPRQKNRKFCEYCEFQEICYSPIYKSGEF
;
A
#
# COMPACT_ATOMS: atom_id res chain seq x y z
N MET A 1 -1.52 -14.42 23.92
CA MET A 1 -1.58 -13.58 22.72
C MET A 1 -3.04 -13.18 22.51
N GLY A 2 -3.36 -11.89 22.47
CA GLY A 2 -4.71 -11.43 22.20
C GLY A 2 -5.16 -11.87 20.80
N LYS A 3 -6.42 -12.25 20.66
CA LYS A 3 -7.01 -12.64 19.37
C LYS A 3 -6.97 -11.42 18.45
N ILE A 4 -6.30 -11.51 17.33
CA ILE A 4 -6.25 -10.44 16.31
C ILE A 4 -7.68 -10.30 15.76
N SER A 5 -8.29 -9.13 15.89
CA SER A 5 -9.62 -8.85 15.34
C SER A 5 -9.55 -8.30 13.92
N ASN A 6 -10.50 -8.68 13.07
CA ASN A 6 -10.64 -8.13 11.73
C ASN A 6 -11.44 -6.82 11.83
N LEU A 7 -10.75 -5.69 11.84
CA LEU A 7 -11.41 -4.38 11.93
C LEU A 7 -11.64 -3.79 10.54
N LEU A 8 -12.84 -3.24 10.33
CA LEU A 8 -13.12 -2.45 9.14
C LEU A 8 -12.60 -1.03 9.36
N ARG A 9 -11.49 -0.72 8.71
CA ARG A 9 -10.89 0.61 8.66
C ARG A 9 -10.70 1.02 7.21
N TRP A 10 -10.94 2.27 6.91
CA TRP A 10 -10.65 2.79 5.58
C TRP A 10 -9.14 2.84 5.33
N SER A 11 -8.74 2.58 4.11
CA SER A 11 -7.47 3.00 3.53
C SER A 11 -7.67 3.18 2.03
N LYS A 12 -6.88 4.03 1.40
CA LYS A 12 -6.96 4.22 -0.06
C LYS A 12 -6.92 2.90 -0.82
N SER A 13 -5.99 1.99 -0.45
CA SER A 13 -5.85 0.69 -1.10
C SER A 13 -7.06 -0.22 -0.87
N ARG A 14 -7.70 -0.15 0.30
CA ARG A 14 -8.91 -0.92 0.61
C ARG A 14 -10.10 -0.41 -0.20
N ALA A 15 -10.30 0.90 -0.23
CA ALA A 15 -11.35 1.54 -1.02
C ALA A 15 -11.19 1.26 -2.52
N SER A 16 -9.97 1.41 -3.06
CA SER A 16 -9.69 1.06 -4.46
C SER A 16 -9.98 -0.41 -4.76
N THR A 17 -9.59 -1.35 -3.87
CA THR A 17 -9.89 -2.77 -4.05
C THR A 17 -11.40 -3.03 -4.09
N PHE A 18 -12.17 -2.35 -3.23
CA PHE A 18 -13.63 -2.46 -3.19
C PHE A 18 -14.30 -1.91 -4.45
N SER A 19 -13.83 -0.77 -4.94
CA SER A 19 -14.31 -0.14 -6.17
C SER A 19 -13.95 -0.97 -7.40
N ASP A 20 -12.72 -1.49 -7.48
CA ASP A 20 -12.23 -2.27 -8.62
C ASP A 20 -12.97 -3.60 -8.76
N CYS A 21 -13.14 -4.34 -7.66
CA CYS A 21 -13.81 -5.64 -7.67
C CYS A 21 -14.26 -6.06 -6.26
N LYS A 22 -15.57 -6.11 -6.03
CA LYS A 22 -16.13 -6.54 -4.73
C LYS A 22 -15.73 -7.97 -4.37
N ARG A 23 -15.64 -8.90 -5.33
CA ARG A 23 -15.16 -10.27 -5.10
C ARG A 23 -13.71 -10.30 -4.64
N LYS A 24 -12.82 -9.52 -5.27
CA LYS A 24 -11.43 -9.35 -4.83
C LYS A 24 -11.37 -8.82 -3.41
N TYR A 25 -12.20 -7.81 -3.11
CA TYR A 25 -12.31 -7.24 -1.76
C TYR A 25 -12.73 -8.30 -0.73
N TYR A 26 -13.76 -9.11 -1.01
CA TYR A 26 -14.19 -10.21 -0.14
C TYR A 26 -13.06 -11.21 0.12
N LEU A 27 -12.41 -11.68 -0.92
CA LEU A 27 -11.31 -12.66 -0.82
C LEU A 27 -10.13 -12.11 -0.03
N ARG A 28 -9.83 -10.81 -0.20
CA ARG A 28 -8.68 -10.15 0.43
C ARG A 28 -8.90 -9.76 1.88
N TYR A 29 -10.13 -9.45 2.30
CA TYR A 29 -10.38 -8.90 3.63
C TYR A 29 -11.23 -9.81 4.53
N TYR A 30 -11.93 -10.80 3.97
CA TYR A 30 -12.77 -11.72 4.73
C TYR A 30 -12.38 -13.19 4.52
N GLN A 31 -12.41 -13.71 3.31
CA GLN A 31 -12.12 -15.14 3.06
C GLN A 31 -10.72 -15.55 3.53
N HIS A 32 -9.72 -14.66 3.37
CA HIS A 32 -8.34 -14.93 3.79
C HIS A 32 -8.15 -14.91 5.31
N TRP A 33 -9.12 -14.33 6.04
CA TRP A 33 -8.97 -14.12 7.48
C TRP A 33 -8.90 -15.43 8.24
N GLY A 34 -7.91 -15.56 9.15
CA GLY A 34 -7.64 -16.82 9.85
C GLY A 34 -6.90 -17.88 9.01
N GLY A 35 -6.67 -17.63 7.70
CA GLY A 35 -5.98 -18.58 6.81
C GLY A 35 -4.53 -18.91 7.18
N TRP A 36 -3.95 -18.20 8.16
CA TRP A 36 -2.64 -18.48 8.75
C TRP A 36 -2.71 -19.44 9.95
N GLU A 37 -3.91 -19.78 10.42
CA GLU A 37 -4.11 -20.65 11.57
C GLU A 37 -3.99 -22.13 11.19
N ASN A 38 -3.46 -22.94 12.11
CA ASN A 38 -3.45 -24.39 11.93
C ASN A 38 -4.90 -24.90 11.92
N GLY A 39 -5.24 -25.66 10.88
CA GLY A 39 -6.61 -26.20 10.73
C GLY A 39 -7.59 -25.26 10.03
N ALA A 40 -7.17 -24.08 9.57
CA ALA A 40 -8.01 -23.22 8.74
C ALA A 40 -8.52 -23.96 7.48
N PRO A 41 -9.74 -23.65 6.99
CA PRO A 41 -10.25 -24.19 5.73
C PRO A 41 -9.27 -23.99 4.58
N GLU A 42 -9.21 -24.94 3.66
CA GLU A 42 -8.26 -24.89 2.53
C GLU A 42 -8.42 -23.62 1.70
N ILE A 43 -9.65 -23.23 1.44
CA ILE A 43 -9.96 -21.99 0.68
C ILE A 43 -9.45 -20.75 1.41
N SER A 44 -9.53 -20.69 2.75
CA SER A 44 -9.01 -19.56 3.54
C SER A 44 -7.49 -19.52 3.53
N ARG A 45 -6.83 -20.69 3.62
CA ARG A 45 -5.37 -20.79 3.49
C ARG A 45 -4.90 -20.36 2.12
N LEU A 46 -5.60 -20.80 1.06
CA LEU A 46 -5.30 -20.38 -0.31
C LEU A 46 -5.51 -18.87 -0.48
N ALA A 47 -6.67 -18.34 -0.05
CA ALA A 47 -6.94 -16.90 -0.10
C ALA A 47 -5.90 -16.08 0.67
N TYR A 48 -5.44 -16.56 1.83
CA TYR A 48 -4.37 -15.93 2.59
C TYR A 48 -3.07 -15.89 1.82
N ARG A 49 -2.65 -17.01 1.23
CA ARG A 49 -1.44 -17.11 0.40
C ARG A 49 -1.50 -16.16 -0.79
N LEU A 50 -2.59 -16.23 -1.55
CA LEU A 50 -2.80 -15.37 -2.72
C LEU A 50 -2.87 -13.89 -2.33
N GLY A 51 -3.49 -13.55 -1.21
CA GLY A 51 -3.55 -12.19 -0.69
C GLY A 51 -2.18 -11.59 -0.30
N LYS A 52 -1.12 -12.40 -0.19
CA LYS A 52 0.26 -11.94 0.00
C LYS A 52 1.05 -11.84 -1.30
N MET A 53 0.47 -12.25 -2.42
CA MET A 53 1.12 -12.22 -3.72
C MET A 53 1.44 -10.78 -4.15
N VAL A 54 2.61 -10.63 -4.77
CA VAL A 54 3.08 -9.38 -5.38
C VAL A 54 3.35 -9.61 -6.86
N THR A 55 3.25 -8.54 -7.67
CA THR A 55 3.71 -8.55 -9.07
C THR A 55 5.09 -7.94 -9.16
N MET A 56 5.82 -8.16 -10.28
CA MET A 56 7.09 -7.47 -10.52
C MET A 56 6.94 -5.95 -10.46
N ALA A 57 5.83 -5.41 -10.92
CA ALA A 57 5.55 -3.98 -10.87
C ALA A 57 5.40 -3.46 -9.43
N THR A 58 4.59 -4.15 -8.60
CA THR A 58 4.41 -3.78 -7.19
C THR A 58 5.67 -4.02 -6.36
N LEU A 59 6.42 -5.08 -6.66
CA LEU A 59 7.72 -5.36 -6.04
C LEU A 59 8.74 -4.26 -6.33
N THR A 60 8.77 -3.75 -7.57
CA THR A 60 9.64 -2.62 -7.95
C THR A 60 9.34 -1.40 -7.09
N GLY A 61 8.07 -1.02 -6.95
CA GLY A 61 7.64 0.11 -6.12
C GLY A 61 8.00 -0.09 -4.65
N SER A 62 7.63 -1.22 -4.07
CA SER A 62 7.89 -1.49 -2.64
C SER A 62 9.39 -1.57 -2.32
N ALA A 63 10.22 -2.09 -3.23
CA ALA A 63 11.67 -2.11 -3.04
C ALA A 63 12.29 -0.69 -3.04
N VAL A 64 11.78 0.22 -3.90
CA VAL A 64 12.18 1.63 -3.89
C VAL A 64 11.78 2.29 -2.57
N HIS A 65 10.51 2.16 -2.15
CA HIS A 65 10.03 2.71 -0.89
C HIS A 65 10.81 2.18 0.33
N GLU A 66 11.16 0.90 0.36
CA GLU A 66 11.99 0.30 1.42
C GLU A 66 13.35 0.99 1.54
N VAL A 67 14.00 1.25 0.40
CA VAL A 67 15.31 1.94 0.34
C VAL A 67 15.18 3.39 0.79
N LEU A 68 14.16 4.12 0.29
CA LEU A 68 13.93 5.50 0.67
C LEU A 68 13.60 5.64 2.16
N ALA A 69 12.70 4.82 2.66
CA ALA A 69 12.36 4.79 4.08
C ALA A 69 13.59 4.47 4.97
N ALA A 70 14.46 3.53 4.54
CA ALA A 70 15.70 3.23 5.26
C ALA A 70 16.69 4.40 5.27
N HIS A 71 16.79 5.14 4.15
CA HIS A 71 17.61 6.34 4.03
C HIS A 71 17.13 7.44 4.99
N PHE A 72 15.83 7.82 4.93
CA PHE A 72 15.27 8.89 5.75
C PHE A 72 15.21 8.54 7.24
N ARG A 73 14.95 7.27 7.59
CA ARG A 73 15.11 6.82 8.98
C ARG A 73 16.57 6.93 9.45
N GLY A 74 17.52 6.66 8.55
CA GLY A 74 18.94 6.90 8.83
C GLY A 74 19.20 8.36 9.17
N LEU A 75 18.71 9.31 8.36
CA LEU A 75 18.83 10.75 8.60
C LEU A 75 18.19 11.15 9.94
N ALA A 76 16.95 10.72 10.20
CA ALA A 76 16.26 10.99 11.47
C ALA A 76 17.04 10.49 12.70
N ASN A 77 17.81 9.40 12.58
CA ASN A 77 18.65 8.84 13.63
C ASN A 77 20.11 9.32 13.59
N GLY A 78 20.44 10.24 12.69
CA GLY A 78 21.79 10.77 12.53
C GLY A 78 22.79 9.81 11.92
N GLN A 79 22.31 8.87 11.17
CA GLN A 79 23.08 7.89 10.41
C GLN A 79 22.83 8.14 8.93
N PHE A 80 23.70 8.92 8.30
CA PHE A 80 23.59 9.10 6.86
C PHE A 80 23.81 7.76 6.15
N ARG A 81 22.88 7.39 5.26
CA ARG A 81 22.97 6.23 4.39
C ARG A 81 22.81 6.69 2.95
N GLU A 82 23.82 6.49 2.16
CA GLU A 82 23.76 6.85 0.75
C GLU A 82 22.63 6.12 0.02
N LEU A 83 21.97 6.85 -0.90
CA LEU A 83 20.99 6.26 -1.83
C LEU A 83 21.72 5.56 -2.98
N VAL A 84 21.86 4.24 -2.84
CA VAL A 84 22.54 3.39 -3.83
C VAL A 84 21.53 2.82 -4.82
N PRO A 85 21.60 3.12 -6.14
CA PRO A 85 20.62 2.66 -7.13
C PRO A 85 20.46 1.14 -7.23
N GLU A 86 21.49 0.37 -6.85
CA GLU A 86 21.44 -1.10 -6.88
C GLU A 86 20.65 -1.73 -5.72
N ARG A 87 20.43 -1.02 -4.62
CA ARG A 87 19.76 -1.57 -3.43
C ARG A 87 18.36 -2.10 -3.70
N PRO A 88 17.43 -1.39 -4.37
CA PRO A 88 16.11 -1.96 -4.66
C PRO A 88 16.21 -3.18 -5.58
N VAL A 89 17.18 -3.24 -6.50
CA VAL A 89 17.40 -4.41 -7.36
C VAL A 89 17.88 -5.63 -6.56
N GLU A 90 18.69 -5.44 -5.54
CA GLU A 90 19.10 -6.51 -4.62
C GLU A 90 17.88 -7.08 -3.86
N ILE A 91 16.98 -6.19 -3.38
CA ILE A 91 15.73 -6.60 -2.73
C ILE A 91 14.87 -7.42 -3.70
N MET A 92 14.65 -6.90 -4.92
CA MET A 92 13.87 -7.59 -5.95
C MET A 92 14.45 -8.96 -6.30
N ARG A 93 15.77 -9.06 -6.44
CA ARG A 93 16.47 -10.32 -6.73
C ARG A 93 16.28 -11.34 -5.60
N ARG A 94 16.36 -10.91 -4.35
CA ARG A 94 16.11 -11.76 -3.19
C ARG A 94 14.69 -12.32 -3.22
N VAL A 95 13.68 -11.46 -3.37
CA VAL A 95 12.27 -11.89 -3.44
C VAL A 95 12.02 -12.83 -4.62
N TRP A 96 12.61 -12.55 -5.79
CA TRP A 96 12.57 -13.44 -6.94
C TRP A 96 13.13 -14.84 -6.64
N MET A 97 14.31 -14.90 -6.00
CA MET A 97 14.94 -16.18 -5.66
C MET A 97 14.15 -16.95 -4.61
N ASP A 98 13.57 -16.27 -3.61
CA ASP A 98 12.74 -16.87 -2.58
C ASP A 98 11.44 -17.42 -3.20
N ALA A 99 10.82 -16.67 -4.13
CA ALA A 99 9.65 -17.11 -4.86
C ALA A 99 9.92 -18.32 -5.77
N LYS A 100 11.07 -18.37 -6.46
CA LYS A 100 11.51 -19.54 -7.24
C LYS A 100 11.71 -20.80 -6.40
N LYS A 101 12.16 -20.64 -5.16
CA LYS A 101 12.29 -21.75 -4.19
C LYS A 101 10.99 -22.12 -3.51
N GLU A 102 9.89 -21.44 -3.88
CA GLU A 102 8.56 -21.60 -3.30
C GLU A 102 8.48 -21.48 -1.77
N LEU A 103 9.37 -20.68 -1.15
CA LEU A 103 9.39 -20.47 0.30
C LEU A 103 8.07 -19.89 0.84
N TRP A 104 7.26 -19.31 -0.04
CA TRP A 104 5.90 -18.82 0.26
C TRP A 104 4.95 -19.95 0.69
N ARG A 105 5.23 -21.22 0.37
CA ARG A 105 4.42 -22.34 0.84
C ARG A 105 4.45 -22.47 2.35
N GLU A 106 5.59 -22.16 2.96
CA GLU A 106 5.78 -22.22 4.41
C GLU A 106 5.35 -20.91 5.08
N ASN A 107 5.75 -19.76 4.55
CA ASN A 107 5.46 -18.45 5.15
C ASN A 107 5.25 -17.37 4.09
N PRO A 108 4.03 -17.24 3.55
CA PRO A 108 3.74 -16.27 2.48
C PRO A 108 3.81 -14.81 2.96
N LYS A 109 3.73 -14.55 4.28
CA LYS A 109 3.93 -13.21 4.83
C LYS A 109 5.38 -12.75 4.75
N LYS A 110 6.32 -13.66 5.00
CA LYS A 110 7.75 -13.37 4.95
C LYS A 110 8.32 -13.48 3.53
N TYR A 111 7.85 -14.45 2.78
CA TYR A 111 8.28 -14.77 1.43
C TYR A 111 7.06 -14.70 0.49
N PRO A 112 6.71 -13.50 -0.02
CA PRO A 112 5.51 -13.37 -0.83
C PRO A 112 5.63 -14.19 -2.13
N PRO A 113 4.54 -14.87 -2.56
CA PRO A 113 4.51 -15.46 -3.90
C PRO A 113 4.61 -14.33 -4.94
N LEU A 114 5.32 -14.61 -6.04
CA LEU A 114 5.43 -13.68 -7.15
C LEU A 114 4.46 -14.10 -8.27
N PHE A 115 3.57 -13.21 -8.66
CA PHE A 115 2.49 -13.46 -9.60
C PHE A 115 2.98 -14.11 -10.91
N GLU A 116 4.05 -13.56 -11.46
CA GLU A 116 4.60 -13.99 -12.74
C GLU A 116 5.18 -15.42 -12.69
N LEU A 117 5.73 -15.81 -11.52
CA LEU A 117 6.21 -17.19 -11.30
C LEU A 117 5.06 -18.14 -10.96
N TYR A 118 4.13 -17.69 -10.13
CA TYR A 118 3.02 -18.51 -9.64
C TYR A 118 2.05 -18.93 -10.76
N TYR A 119 1.75 -18.01 -11.69
CA TYR A 119 0.83 -18.25 -12.81
C TYR A 119 1.52 -18.56 -14.13
N ASP A 120 2.83 -18.82 -14.10
CA ASP A 120 3.65 -19.12 -15.30
C ASP A 120 3.51 -18.04 -16.39
N ARG A 121 3.54 -16.77 -15.98
CA ARG A 121 3.42 -15.58 -16.85
C ARG A 121 4.70 -14.77 -16.83
N LEU A 122 5.82 -15.46 -17.04
CA LEU A 122 7.14 -14.84 -17.02
C LEU A 122 7.25 -13.78 -18.11
N PRO A 123 7.61 -12.53 -17.74
CA PRO A 123 7.98 -11.54 -18.74
C PRO A 123 9.28 -11.97 -19.43
N ASP A 124 9.45 -11.52 -20.68
CA ASP A 124 10.72 -11.70 -21.38
C ASP A 124 11.89 -11.02 -20.65
N GLY A 125 13.12 -11.37 -21.05
CA GLY A 125 14.32 -10.86 -20.39
C GLY A 125 14.47 -9.34 -20.48
N ASP A 126 13.97 -8.69 -21.54
CA ASP A 126 14.00 -7.23 -21.69
C ASP A 126 13.07 -6.55 -20.70
N LYS A 127 11.87 -7.08 -20.54
CA LYS A 127 10.90 -6.58 -19.59
C LYS A 127 11.36 -6.76 -18.14
N LEU A 128 12.01 -7.89 -17.84
CA LEU A 128 12.64 -8.11 -16.52
C LEU A 128 13.77 -7.10 -16.25
N ARG A 129 14.64 -6.86 -17.24
CA ARG A 129 15.68 -5.82 -17.16
C ARG A 129 15.05 -4.43 -16.99
N GLY A 130 13.92 -4.18 -17.65
CA GLY A 130 13.16 -2.94 -17.53
C GLY A 130 12.68 -2.64 -16.11
N TYR A 131 12.22 -3.64 -15.34
CA TYR A 131 11.85 -3.46 -13.93
C TYR A 131 13.06 -3.09 -13.06
N ALA A 132 14.19 -3.74 -13.27
CA ALA A 132 15.42 -3.42 -12.53
C ALA A 132 15.91 -2.01 -12.85
N GLU A 133 15.88 -1.60 -14.14
CA GLU A 133 16.30 -0.27 -14.53
C GLU A 133 15.35 0.81 -14.00
N LYS A 134 14.03 0.58 -14.00
CA LYS A 134 13.05 1.48 -13.37
C LYS A 134 13.35 1.70 -11.89
N ALA A 135 13.70 0.64 -11.16
CA ALA A 135 14.07 0.75 -9.76
C ALA A 135 15.33 1.61 -9.55
N ARG A 136 16.37 1.42 -10.38
CA ARG A 136 17.59 2.25 -10.34
C ARG A 136 17.30 3.71 -10.68
N GLN A 137 16.53 3.93 -11.74
CA GLN A 137 16.15 5.28 -12.17
C GLN A 137 15.35 6.01 -11.10
N ALA A 138 14.44 5.32 -10.40
CA ALA A 138 13.69 5.91 -9.30
C ALA A 138 14.60 6.43 -8.18
N ILE A 139 15.63 5.67 -7.78
CA ILE A 139 16.59 6.13 -6.76
C ILE A 139 17.44 7.32 -7.28
N ARG A 140 17.89 7.26 -8.55
CA ARG A 140 18.62 8.39 -9.16
C ARG A 140 17.72 9.62 -9.29
N ALA A 141 16.43 9.44 -9.58
CA ALA A 141 15.46 10.52 -9.67
C ALA A 141 15.38 11.32 -8.37
N VAL A 142 15.26 10.62 -7.22
CA VAL A 142 15.19 11.29 -5.91
C VAL A 142 16.33 12.28 -5.72
N THR A 143 17.58 11.90 -6.04
CA THR A 143 18.75 12.76 -5.85
C THR A 143 18.82 13.96 -6.81
N ARG A 144 17.99 13.99 -7.85
CA ARG A 144 17.87 15.12 -8.78
C ARG A 144 16.72 16.08 -8.42
N LEU A 145 15.78 15.64 -7.61
CA LEU A 145 14.66 16.47 -7.19
C LEU A 145 15.13 17.59 -6.26
N SER A 146 14.65 18.81 -6.50
CA SER A 146 14.96 19.97 -5.68
C SER A 146 14.63 19.80 -4.19
N ILE A 147 13.62 18.99 -3.89
CA ILE A 147 13.23 18.67 -2.53
C ILE A 147 14.31 17.84 -1.79
N TYR A 148 15.06 16.99 -2.50
CA TYR A 148 16.13 16.19 -1.90
C TYR A 148 17.30 17.05 -1.41
N GLU A 149 17.63 18.11 -2.15
CA GLU A 149 18.66 19.06 -1.73
C GLU A 149 18.33 19.74 -0.39
N ARG A 150 17.04 20.00 -0.15
CA ARG A 150 16.57 20.51 1.15
C ARG A 150 16.60 19.45 2.25
N LEU A 151 16.26 18.19 1.88
CA LEU A 151 16.16 17.08 2.85
C LEU A 151 17.52 16.55 3.31
N LYS A 152 18.57 16.62 2.49
CA LYS A 152 19.90 16.10 2.87
C LYS A 152 20.54 16.89 4.02
N ASP A 153 20.22 18.19 4.15
CA ASP A 153 20.75 19.12 5.15
C ASP A 153 19.72 19.45 6.26
N ILE A 154 18.58 18.73 6.29
CA ILE A 154 17.50 18.95 7.26
C ILE A 154 17.97 18.64 8.69
N ASP A 155 17.56 19.47 9.66
CA ASP A 155 17.74 19.12 11.06
C ASP A 155 16.91 17.87 11.40
N ARG A 156 17.48 17.00 12.21
CA ARG A 156 16.78 15.77 12.65
C ARG A 156 15.49 16.07 13.39
N ALA A 157 15.48 17.16 14.16
CA ALA A 157 14.31 17.59 14.91
C ALA A 157 13.14 17.97 13.98
N ASP A 158 13.44 18.34 12.73
CA ASP A 158 12.44 18.70 11.74
C ASP A 158 11.88 17.49 10.98
N ILE A 159 12.48 16.30 11.10
CA ILE A 159 11.90 15.04 10.56
C ILE A 159 10.86 14.52 11.55
N LEU A 160 9.58 14.75 11.25
CA LEU A 160 8.47 14.42 12.14
C LEU A 160 8.01 12.97 12.01
N TRP A 161 8.12 12.42 10.80
CA TRP A 161 7.68 11.06 10.49
C TRP A 161 8.44 10.47 9.30
N VAL A 162 8.76 9.18 9.40
CA VAL A 162 9.22 8.35 8.28
C VAL A 162 8.48 7.03 8.36
N ASP A 163 8.01 6.50 7.23
CA ASP A 163 7.38 5.18 7.19
C ASP A 163 8.20 4.15 7.99
N PRO A 164 7.58 3.50 9.02
CA PRO A 164 8.29 2.60 9.93
C PRO A 164 8.69 1.24 9.31
N ALA A 165 8.53 1.03 8.00
CA ALA A 165 8.78 -0.22 7.29
C ALA A 165 8.03 -1.44 7.87
N GLY A 166 7.04 -1.92 7.16
CA GLY A 166 6.27 -3.11 7.53
C GLY A 166 5.24 -2.89 8.64
N GLY A 167 5.02 -1.65 9.05
CA GLY A 167 4.18 -1.27 10.18
C GLY A 167 2.76 -0.80 9.88
N ALA A 168 2.18 -1.14 8.74
CA ALA A 168 0.81 -0.74 8.37
C ALA A 168 -0.30 -1.18 9.34
N PHE A 169 0.03 -1.99 10.35
CA PHE A 169 -0.93 -2.46 11.37
C PHE A 169 -0.67 -1.87 12.76
N SER A 170 0.11 -0.81 12.86
CA SER A 170 0.31 -0.07 14.10
C SER A 170 -0.86 0.88 14.33
N GLU A 171 -1.34 0.98 15.57
CA GLU A 171 -2.32 2.00 15.97
C GLU A 171 -1.82 3.44 15.71
N ARG A 172 -0.52 3.62 15.52
CA ARG A 172 0.07 4.93 15.16
C ARG A 172 -0.38 5.48 13.82
N VAL A 173 -0.78 4.62 12.89
CA VAL A 173 -1.22 5.01 11.53
C VAL A 173 -2.73 5.18 11.41
N VAL A 174 -3.47 4.97 12.51
CA VAL A 174 -4.93 5.11 12.56
C VAL A 174 -5.32 6.55 12.87
N PHE A 175 -6.33 7.06 12.19
CA PHE A 175 -6.95 8.35 12.45
C PHE A 175 -8.47 8.25 12.39
N ASN A 176 -9.16 9.25 12.93
CA ASN A 176 -10.61 9.24 13.07
C ASN A 176 -11.28 10.04 11.96
N VAL A 177 -12.30 9.46 11.36
CA VAL A 177 -13.27 10.11 10.47
C VAL A 177 -14.67 9.68 10.93
N PRO A 178 -15.19 10.29 12.00
CA PRO A 178 -16.39 9.78 12.68
C PRO A 178 -17.58 9.53 11.74
N PRO A 179 -18.30 8.40 11.89
CA PRO A 179 -18.16 7.40 12.96
C PRO A 179 -17.08 6.30 12.70
N TYR A 180 -16.24 6.48 11.70
CA TYR A 180 -15.28 5.48 11.22
C TYR A 180 -13.84 5.79 11.62
N GLU A 181 -13.00 4.76 11.48
CA GLU A 181 -11.55 4.86 11.55
C GLU A 181 -10.92 4.67 10.17
N ALA A 182 -9.80 5.34 9.94
CA ALA A 182 -9.05 5.25 8.71
C ALA A 182 -7.55 5.02 8.99
N ILE A 183 -6.82 4.57 7.97
CA ILE A 183 -5.38 4.33 8.03
C ILE A 183 -4.70 5.15 6.94
N SER A 184 -3.68 5.91 7.33
CA SER A 184 -2.74 6.56 6.41
C SER A 184 -1.30 6.29 6.86
N VAL A 185 -0.44 5.99 5.90
CA VAL A 185 0.99 5.76 6.15
C VAL A 185 1.75 6.67 5.17
N PRO A 186 1.98 7.96 5.52
CA PRO A 186 2.82 8.84 4.72
C PRO A 186 4.26 8.31 4.65
N ASP A 187 4.94 8.48 3.52
CA ASP A 187 6.33 8.06 3.37
C ASP A 187 7.27 8.90 4.22
N LEU A 188 7.09 10.23 4.21
CA LEU A 188 7.90 11.19 4.96
C LEU A 188 7.08 12.42 5.33
N ILE A 189 7.25 12.92 6.58
CA ILE A 189 6.74 14.22 7.00
C ILE A 189 7.87 14.97 7.69
N TYR A 190 8.04 16.23 7.33
CA TYR A 190 9.06 17.10 7.92
C TYR A 190 8.56 18.55 8.02
N LYS A 191 9.27 19.36 8.82
CA LYS A 191 9.10 20.81 8.86
C LYS A 191 10.09 21.49 7.91
N ASP A 192 9.54 22.35 7.05
CA ASP A 192 10.30 23.31 6.26
C ASP A 192 10.01 24.70 6.81
N ARG A 193 10.83 25.16 7.76
CA ARG A 193 10.59 26.37 8.57
C ARG A 193 9.26 26.23 9.34
N ASP A 194 8.28 27.08 9.04
CA ASP A 194 6.96 27.09 9.68
C ASP A 194 5.93 26.21 8.95
N THR A 195 6.31 25.54 7.87
CA THR A 195 5.40 24.74 7.05
C THR A 195 5.64 23.24 7.25
N THR A 196 4.59 22.50 7.55
CA THR A 196 4.64 21.03 7.51
C THR A 196 4.52 20.54 6.07
N VAL A 197 5.43 19.65 5.68
CA VAL A 197 5.46 19.06 4.35
C VAL A 197 5.26 17.55 4.46
N ILE A 198 4.33 17.02 3.68
CA ILE A 198 4.12 15.57 3.50
C ILE A 198 4.64 15.18 2.12
N ILE A 199 5.46 14.15 2.06
CA ILE A 199 5.93 13.57 0.79
C ILE A 199 5.40 12.15 0.63
N ASP A 200 5.00 11.82 -0.60
CA ASP A 200 4.72 10.47 -1.05
C ASP A 200 5.49 10.22 -2.37
N TRP A 201 6.31 9.15 -2.36
CA TRP A 201 7.14 8.78 -3.49
C TRP A 201 6.34 7.90 -4.46
N LYS A 202 6.17 8.36 -5.70
CA LYS A 202 5.44 7.62 -6.73
C LYS A 202 6.38 7.01 -7.77
N THR A 203 6.41 5.68 -7.84
CA THR A 203 7.16 4.93 -8.87
C THR A 203 6.32 4.63 -10.12
N GLY A 204 5.01 4.90 -10.05
CA GLY A 204 4.03 4.73 -11.13
C GLY A 204 3.71 6.03 -11.84
N GLN A 205 2.66 5.97 -12.68
CA GLN A 205 2.11 7.14 -13.36
C GLN A 205 1.19 7.93 -12.43
N VAL A 206 1.00 9.21 -12.75
CA VAL A 206 0.04 10.11 -12.09
C VAL A 206 -1.36 9.50 -12.11
N ARG A 207 -2.08 9.59 -11.00
CA ARG A 207 -3.47 9.14 -10.87
C ARG A 207 -4.30 10.21 -10.14
N ASP A 208 -5.52 10.44 -10.59
CA ASP A 208 -6.45 11.40 -9.98
C ASP A 208 -6.67 11.17 -8.48
N GLN A 209 -6.56 9.93 -8.04
CA GLN A 209 -6.74 9.54 -6.63
C GLN A 209 -5.50 9.79 -5.75
N ASP A 210 -4.38 10.27 -6.29
CA ASP A 210 -3.17 10.47 -5.50
C ASP A 210 -3.34 11.64 -4.52
N HIS A 211 -4.11 12.68 -4.89
CA HIS A 211 -4.45 13.80 -4.01
C HIS A 211 -5.22 13.35 -2.77
N LEU A 212 -6.24 12.49 -2.91
CA LEU A 212 -6.99 11.95 -1.75
C LEU A 212 -6.07 11.25 -0.73
N GLN A 213 -5.01 10.60 -1.19
CA GLN A 213 -4.02 9.97 -0.30
C GLN A 213 -3.28 11.01 0.54
N MET A 214 -2.92 12.14 -0.08
CA MET A 214 -2.23 13.24 0.61
C MET A 214 -3.15 13.95 1.59
N GLU A 215 -4.40 14.19 1.21
CA GLU A 215 -5.45 14.76 2.07
C GLU A 215 -5.70 13.86 3.30
N ALA A 216 -5.83 12.55 3.11
CA ALA A 216 -5.94 11.58 4.22
C ALA A 216 -4.67 11.57 5.09
N GLY A 217 -3.49 11.75 4.49
CA GLY A 217 -2.23 11.92 5.20
C GLY A 217 -2.19 13.19 6.05
N ALA A 218 -2.76 14.29 5.55
CA ALA A 218 -2.85 15.55 6.27
C ALA A 218 -3.80 15.43 7.49
N ILE A 219 -4.98 14.83 7.32
CA ILE A 219 -5.92 14.57 8.43
C ILE A 219 -5.23 13.72 9.51
N TRP A 220 -4.53 12.66 9.10
CA TRP A 220 -3.75 11.83 10.02
C TRP A 220 -2.68 12.63 10.75
N ALA A 221 -1.92 13.48 10.05
CA ALA A 221 -0.83 14.27 10.64
C ALA A 221 -1.36 15.26 11.68
N HIS A 222 -2.46 15.95 11.40
CA HIS A 222 -3.11 16.85 12.37
C HIS A 222 -3.56 16.11 13.63
N GLN A 223 -4.00 14.86 13.52
CA GLN A 223 -4.47 14.09 14.68
C GLN A 223 -3.34 13.38 15.44
N ARG A 224 -2.19 13.12 14.83
CA ARG A 224 -1.19 12.19 15.35
C ARG A 224 0.18 12.80 15.60
N ILE A 225 0.49 13.94 14.99
CA ILE A 225 1.79 14.60 15.15
C ILE A 225 1.59 15.91 15.91
N ASN A 226 2.22 16.01 17.09
CA ASN A 226 2.16 17.22 17.89
C ASN A 226 2.81 18.41 17.15
N GLY A 227 2.14 19.56 17.19
CA GLY A 227 2.64 20.80 16.59
C GLY A 227 2.52 20.83 15.05
N VAL A 228 1.68 19.97 14.47
CA VAL A 228 1.24 20.09 13.09
C VAL A 228 -0.12 20.75 13.09
N ASP A 229 -0.12 22.05 12.85
CA ASP A 229 -1.30 22.91 12.81
C ASP A 229 -1.30 23.70 11.50
N GLY A 230 -2.50 24.02 10.99
CA GLY A 230 -2.68 24.80 9.76
C GLY A 230 -2.43 24.00 8.46
N PRO A 231 -2.37 24.69 7.33
CA PRO A 231 -2.25 24.05 6.01
C PRO A 231 -0.96 23.26 5.86
N ILE A 232 -1.07 22.09 5.23
CA ILE A 232 0.04 21.19 4.97
C ILE A 232 0.41 21.27 3.49
N ARG A 233 1.70 21.43 3.19
CA ARG A 233 2.21 21.28 1.83
C ARG A 233 2.33 19.80 1.49
N ALA A 234 1.53 19.33 0.56
CA ALA A 234 1.62 17.99 0.00
C ALA A 234 2.57 17.98 -1.19
N CYS A 235 3.39 16.94 -1.29
CA CYS A 235 4.38 16.76 -2.34
C CYS A 235 4.29 15.33 -2.87
N LEU A 236 3.74 15.16 -4.07
CA LEU A 236 3.74 13.91 -4.82
C LEU A 236 4.96 13.90 -5.74
N ALA A 237 5.96 13.09 -5.40
CA ALA A 237 7.20 12.98 -6.16
C ALA A 237 7.15 11.81 -7.13
N TYR A 238 6.91 12.09 -8.41
CA TYR A 238 6.81 11.09 -9.49
C TYR A 238 8.20 10.75 -10.03
N LEU A 239 8.78 9.67 -9.51
CA LEU A 239 10.16 9.27 -9.78
C LEU A 239 10.38 8.75 -11.23
N ALA A 240 9.31 8.36 -11.92
CA ALA A 240 9.40 7.92 -13.32
C ALA A 240 9.52 9.08 -14.32
N SER A 241 9.05 10.27 -13.95
CA SER A 241 9.06 11.48 -14.80
C SER A 241 9.95 12.60 -14.27
N ASP A 242 10.68 12.37 -13.17
CA ASP A 242 11.47 13.39 -12.47
C ASP A 242 10.64 14.66 -12.17
N SER A 243 9.35 14.49 -11.85
CA SER A 243 8.43 15.60 -11.61
C SER A 243 7.87 15.59 -10.20
N ILE A 244 7.51 16.77 -9.72
CA ILE A 244 6.89 16.98 -8.42
C ILE A 244 5.57 17.71 -8.65
N ASP A 245 4.50 17.20 -8.03
CA ASP A 245 3.23 17.90 -7.89
C ASP A 245 3.12 18.37 -6.44
N GLU A 246 3.25 19.70 -6.25
CA GLU A 246 3.14 20.34 -4.94
C GLU A 246 1.85 21.14 -4.86
N PHE A 247 1.08 20.92 -3.80
CA PHE A 247 -0.13 21.67 -3.52
C PHE A 247 -0.34 21.84 -2.02
N LEU A 248 -1.17 22.80 -1.66
CA LEU A 248 -1.52 23.06 -0.27
C LEU A 248 -2.79 22.27 0.06
N VAL A 249 -2.76 21.48 1.12
CA VAL A 249 -3.94 20.81 1.68
C VAL A 249 -4.52 21.73 2.75
N THR A 250 -5.72 22.24 2.49
CA THR A 250 -6.46 23.13 3.37
C THR A 250 -7.46 22.36 4.23
N ASP A 251 -8.07 23.03 5.21
CA ASP A 251 -9.17 22.46 6.00
C ASP A 251 -10.37 22.04 5.13
N GLU A 252 -10.64 22.80 4.05
CA GLU A 252 -11.71 22.44 3.10
C GLU A 252 -11.38 21.14 2.36
N ASP A 253 -10.13 20.94 1.96
CA ASP A 253 -9.67 19.69 1.34
C ASP A 253 -9.79 18.51 2.30
N CYS A 254 -9.43 18.71 3.57
CA CYS A 254 -9.59 17.70 4.61
C CYS A 254 -11.08 17.33 4.80
N LEU A 255 -11.98 18.31 4.87
CA LEU A 255 -13.42 18.05 4.99
C LEU A 255 -13.98 17.31 3.78
N ARG A 256 -13.53 17.65 2.57
CA ARG A 256 -13.88 16.93 1.34
C ARG A 256 -13.41 15.47 1.39
N ALA A 257 -12.16 15.26 1.78
CA ALA A 257 -11.57 13.90 1.90
C ALA A 257 -12.31 13.05 2.95
N GLU A 258 -12.67 13.64 4.09
CA GLU A 258 -13.51 12.97 5.08
C GLU A 258 -14.88 12.55 4.52
N GLY A 259 -15.49 13.41 3.68
CA GLY A 259 -16.73 13.07 2.98
C GLY A 259 -16.57 11.86 2.06
N VAL A 260 -15.48 11.78 1.30
CA VAL A 260 -15.16 10.64 0.44
C VAL A 260 -14.92 9.37 1.29
N ILE A 261 -14.15 9.49 2.36
CA ILE A 261 -13.86 8.38 3.28
C ILE A 261 -15.15 7.82 3.90
N ARG A 262 -16.07 8.70 4.36
CA ARG A 262 -17.37 8.29 4.89
C ARG A 262 -18.21 7.56 3.84
N GLY A 263 -18.30 8.08 2.62
CA GLY A 263 -19.04 7.43 1.53
C GLY A 263 -18.48 6.04 1.17
N ASP A 264 -17.15 5.90 1.10
CA ASP A 264 -16.49 4.60 0.89
C ASP A 264 -16.81 3.62 2.03
N MET A 265 -16.76 4.09 3.28
CA MET A 265 -17.03 3.27 4.46
C MET A 265 -18.50 2.84 4.52
N GLU A 266 -19.44 3.72 4.22
CA GLU A 266 -20.86 3.39 4.12
C GLU A 266 -21.11 2.31 3.06
N ALA A 267 -20.48 2.45 1.88
CA ALA A 267 -20.60 1.46 0.81
C ALA A 267 -20.02 0.09 1.22
N MET A 268 -18.87 0.06 1.92
CA MET A 268 -18.27 -1.18 2.44
C MET A 268 -19.10 -1.78 3.58
N THR A 269 -19.58 -0.95 4.50
CA THR A 269 -20.44 -1.36 5.64
C THR A 269 -21.77 -1.93 5.14
N GLY A 270 -22.33 -1.40 4.04
CA GLY A 270 -23.54 -1.93 3.39
C GLY A 270 -23.40 -3.37 2.89
N CYS A 271 -22.18 -3.89 2.78
CA CYS A 271 -21.90 -5.29 2.44
C CYS A 271 -21.74 -6.20 3.68
N LEU A 272 -21.93 -5.69 4.89
CA LEU A 272 -21.85 -6.46 6.12
C LEU A 272 -23.23 -6.94 6.56
N GLU A 273 -23.26 -8.11 7.18
CA GLU A 273 -24.40 -8.64 7.91
C GLU A 273 -24.40 -8.07 9.34
N ASP A 274 -23.22 -8.02 9.96
CA ASP A 274 -22.99 -7.41 11.27
C ASP A 274 -21.84 -6.39 11.16
N PRO A 275 -22.16 -5.09 11.08
CA PRO A 275 -21.14 -4.03 11.00
C PRO A 275 -20.29 -3.89 12.26
N GLU A 276 -20.82 -4.16 13.45
CA GLU A 276 -20.10 -4.02 14.72
C GLU A 276 -19.01 -5.08 14.83
N MET A 277 -19.33 -6.29 14.42
CA MET A 277 -18.41 -7.43 14.43
C MET A 277 -17.62 -7.56 13.15
N ASN A 278 -17.84 -6.68 12.16
CA ASN A 278 -17.27 -6.75 10.82
C ASN A 278 -17.49 -8.11 10.13
N ILE A 279 -18.72 -8.65 10.26
CA ILE A 279 -19.10 -9.92 9.63
C ILE A 279 -19.66 -9.62 8.24
N PRO A 280 -19.07 -10.16 7.17
CA PRO A 280 -19.54 -9.93 5.80
C PRO A 280 -20.83 -10.71 5.52
N ARG A 281 -21.65 -10.17 4.64
CA ARG A 281 -22.71 -10.96 3.97
C ARG A 281 -22.10 -12.14 3.21
N PRO A 282 -22.88 -13.14 2.80
CA PRO A 282 -22.39 -14.26 2.00
C PRO A 282 -21.66 -13.80 0.73
N GLU A 283 -20.78 -14.64 0.21
CA GLU A 283 -19.89 -14.36 -0.93
C GLU A 283 -20.64 -13.81 -2.16
N GLU A 284 -21.90 -14.21 -2.35
CA GLU A 284 -22.78 -13.81 -3.46
C GLU A 284 -23.09 -12.30 -3.42
N ALA A 285 -23.06 -11.67 -2.24
CA ALA A 285 -23.21 -10.22 -2.09
C ALA A 285 -22.01 -9.41 -2.64
N PHE A 286 -20.93 -10.11 -2.99
CA PHE A 286 -19.71 -9.53 -3.53
C PHE A 286 -19.50 -9.98 -4.99
N PRO A 287 -20.20 -9.38 -5.96
CA PRO A 287 -20.14 -9.81 -7.36
C PRO A 287 -18.74 -9.65 -7.94
N ARG A 288 -18.43 -10.50 -8.91
CA ARG A 288 -17.22 -10.41 -9.72
C ARG A 288 -17.27 -9.20 -10.64
N GLN A 289 -16.10 -8.64 -10.94
CA GLN A 289 -15.99 -7.61 -11.94
C GLN A 289 -16.38 -8.16 -13.34
N LYS A 290 -17.24 -7.42 -14.05
CA LYS A 290 -17.65 -7.78 -15.41
C LYS A 290 -16.52 -7.59 -16.43
N ASN A 291 -15.70 -6.55 -16.26
CA ASN A 291 -14.57 -6.29 -17.13
C ASN A 291 -13.39 -7.19 -16.76
N ARG A 292 -13.16 -8.23 -17.57
CA ARG A 292 -12.09 -9.21 -17.35
C ARG A 292 -10.67 -8.65 -17.41
N LYS A 293 -10.45 -7.45 -17.95
CA LYS A 293 -9.12 -6.80 -17.92
C LYS A 293 -8.62 -6.62 -16.49
N PHE A 294 -9.51 -6.34 -15.53
CA PHE A 294 -9.14 -6.28 -14.10
C PHE A 294 -8.71 -7.63 -13.53
N CYS A 295 -9.07 -8.73 -14.17
CA CYS A 295 -8.73 -10.09 -13.73
C CYS A 295 -7.38 -10.56 -14.24
N GLU A 296 -6.81 -9.91 -15.27
CA GLU A 296 -5.58 -10.35 -15.93
C GLU A 296 -4.38 -10.44 -14.97
N TYR A 297 -4.30 -9.52 -14.02
CA TYR A 297 -3.24 -9.47 -13.00
C TYR A 297 -3.81 -9.62 -11.58
N CYS A 298 -5.00 -10.21 -11.45
CA CYS A 298 -5.61 -10.45 -10.15
C CYS A 298 -4.98 -11.68 -9.49
N GLU A 299 -4.53 -11.52 -8.26
CA GLU A 299 -3.93 -12.60 -7.47
C GLU A 299 -4.88 -13.76 -7.17
N PHE A 300 -6.20 -13.53 -7.21
CA PHE A 300 -7.23 -14.52 -6.86
C PHE A 300 -7.81 -15.29 -8.06
N GLN A 301 -7.12 -15.30 -9.20
CA GLN A 301 -7.61 -16.01 -10.42
C GLN A 301 -7.91 -17.47 -10.15
N GLU A 302 -7.06 -18.16 -9.40
CA GLU A 302 -7.22 -19.56 -9.05
C GLU A 302 -8.55 -19.82 -8.33
N ILE A 303 -8.91 -18.98 -7.36
CA ILE A 303 -10.19 -19.12 -6.64
C ILE A 303 -11.38 -18.76 -7.55
N CYS A 304 -11.26 -17.67 -8.32
CA CYS A 304 -12.37 -17.16 -9.12
C CYS A 304 -12.70 -18.02 -10.34
N TYR A 305 -11.71 -18.71 -10.93
CA TYR A 305 -11.87 -19.41 -12.21
C TYR A 305 -11.57 -20.91 -12.15
N SER A 306 -11.05 -21.44 -11.04
CA SER A 306 -10.81 -22.87 -10.91
C SER A 306 -12.12 -23.66 -10.83
N PRO A 307 -12.23 -24.81 -11.55
CA PRO A 307 -13.36 -25.73 -11.40
C PRO A 307 -13.49 -26.29 -9.97
N ILE A 308 -12.36 -26.42 -9.24
CA ILE A 308 -12.31 -26.96 -7.88
C ILE A 308 -13.03 -26.06 -6.88
N TYR A 309 -12.93 -24.73 -7.08
CA TYR A 309 -13.52 -23.72 -6.19
C TYR A 309 -14.80 -23.09 -6.76
N LYS A 310 -15.31 -23.64 -7.87
CA LYS A 310 -16.62 -23.31 -8.39
C LYS A 310 -17.67 -24.09 -7.59
N SER A 311 -18.04 -23.61 -6.43
CA SER A 311 -19.31 -24.00 -5.82
C SER A 311 -20.43 -23.36 -6.63
N GLY A 312 -21.00 -24.12 -7.57
CA GLY A 312 -22.23 -23.76 -8.25
C GLY A 312 -22.16 -22.48 -9.12
N GLU A 313 -22.34 -22.71 -10.38
CA GLU A 313 -22.83 -21.80 -11.43
C GLU A 313 -22.33 -20.36 -11.50
N PHE A 314 -21.69 -20.08 -12.61
CA PHE A 314 -21.41 -18.75 -13.15
C PHE A 314 -22.64 -18.13 -13.79
#